data_7b48a7ea61b2a975e26fdd6b06580410
#
_entry.id   7b48a7ea61b2a975e26fdd6b06580410
#
_cell.length_a   1.000
_cell.length_b   1.000
_cell.length_c   1.000
_cell.angle_alpha   90.00
_cell.angle_beta   90.00
_cell.angle_gamma   90.00
#
_symmetry.space_group_name_H-M   'P 1'
#
loop_
_entity.id
_entity.type
_entity.pdbx_description
1 polymer ?
#
loop_
_entity_poly.entity_id
_entity_poly.type
_entity_poly.pdbx_seq_one_letter_code
_entity_poly.pdbx_strand_id
1 'polypeptide(L)'
;HALGQVANFYLPAEIEIQSLPESGKMPGMSGKKSVRMKKTDQIRDYLNAYLPEDIAVISVEEAPERFHSRLNAVRKVYAYRIETGARRNVFLRRTIYGLGQPLDLEAMEQASLLLIGTHDFKSFCGNKKMKKSMVRTIYSIDIRQDFGAGGVTLRFTGNGFLQNMVRILTGTLIEVGLHKRSWQSIREILEAQDRQMAGFTAPAEGLCLEHVFYD
;
A
#
# COMPACT_ATOMS: atom_id res chain seq x y z
N HIS A 1 -0.73 5.04 4.09
CA HIS A 1 0.43 4.45 4.76
C HIS A 1 1.24 3.61 3.76
N ALA A 2 2.53 3.39 4.03
CA ALA A 2 3.39 2.52 3.23
C ALA A 2 4.45 1.86 4.11
N LEU A 3 4.70 0.58 3.86
CA LEU A 3 5.81 -0.18 4.45
C LEU A 3 6.98 -0.34 3.47
N GLY A 4 6.71 -0.30 2.16
CA GLY A 4 7.68 -0.52 1.10
C GLY A 4 7.57 0.48 -0.05
N GLN A 5 7.42 1.78 0.26
CA GLN A 5 7.46 2.82 -0.76
C GLN A 5 8.88 3.04 -1.25
N VAL A 6 9.05 3.21 -2.56
CA VAL A 6 10.35 3.50 -3.18
C VAL A 6 10.32 4.89 -3.81
N ALA A 7 11.37 5.67 -3.57
CA ALA A 7 11.63 6.95 -4.21
C ALA A 7 13.01 6.91 -4.88
N ASN A 8 13.20 7.66 -5.95
CA ASN A 8 14.51 7.84 -6.57
C ASN A 8 14.84 9.32 -6.70
N PHE A 9 16.12 9.64 -6.61
CA PHE A 9 16.67 10.99 -6.77
C PHE A 9 18.08 10.91 -7.33
N TYR A 10 18.56 12.02 -7.86
CA TYR A 10 19.96 12.17 -8.31
C TYR A 10 20.77 12.87 -7.25
N LEU A 11 21.96 12.33 -6.98
CA LEU A 11 22.99 13.00 -6.20
C LEU A 11 24.09 13.46 -7.15
N PRO A 12 24.46 14.76 -7.20
CA PRO A 12 25.65 15.21 -7.87
C PRO A 12 26.89 14.47 -7.35
N ALA A 13 27.84 14.14 -8.24
CA ALA A 13 29.04 13.38 -7.88
C ALA A 13 29.90 14.07 -6.81
N GLU A 14 29.81 15.40 -6.73
CA GLU A 14 30.62 16.27 -5.85
C GLU A 14 30.01 16.45 -4.44
N ILE A 15 28.82 15.88 -4.13
CA ILE A 15 28.26 16.00 -2.79
C ILE A 15 29.05 15.13 -1.81
N GLU A 16 29.80 15.79 -0.94
CA GLU A 16 30.29 15.21 0.30
C GLU A 16 29.16 15.20 1.33
N ILE A 17 28.77 14.01 1.76
CA ILE A 17 27.82 13.87 2.88
C ILE A 17 28.63 14.21 4.13
N GLN A 18 28.38 15.39 4.70
CA GLN A 18 28.97 15.75 5.98
C GLN A 18 28.60 14.69 7.01
N SER A 19 29.60 14.20 7.75
CA SER A 19 29.36 13.28 8.87
C SER A 19 28.34 13.92 9.83
N LEU A 20 27.34 13.13 10.24
CA LEU A 20 26.38 13.56 11.25
C LEU A 20 27.12 14.12 12.47
N PRO A 21 26.64 15.22 13.08
CA PRO A 21 27.22 15.70 14.34
C PRO A 21 27.14 14.58 15.38
N GLU A 22 28.20 14.39 16.15
CA GLU A 22 28.41 13.29 17.14
C GLU A 22 27.43 13.30 18.34
N SER A 23 26.23 13.82 18.19
CA SER A 23 25.23 13.98 19.25
C SER A 23 24.60 12.67 19.75
N GLY A 24 25.15 11.50 19.39
CA GLY A 24 24.65 10.18 19.80
C GLY A 24 25.67 9.26 20.46
N LYS A 25 26.87 9.74 20.84
CA LYS A 25 27.83 8.90 21.60
C LYS A 25 27.40 8.80 23.05
N MET A 26 26.93 7.60 23.46
CA MET A 26 26.92 7.25 24.88
C MET A 26 28.36 7.28 25.42
N PRO A 27 28.64 7.92 26.58
CA PRO A 27 29.96 7.92 27.16
C PRO A 27 30.31 6.49 27.63
N GLY A 28 31.37 5.90 27.06
CA GLY A 28 31.89 4.62 27.55
C GLY A 28 32.36 3.58 26.54
N MET A 29 32.28 3.80 25.24
CA MET A 29 32.81 2.87 24.23
C MET A 29 34.11 3.40 23.58
N SER A 30 35.22 3.16 24.27
CA SER A 30 36.56 3.24 23.73
C SER A 30 36.86 1.99 22.92
N GLY A 31 37.29 2.19 21.66
CA GLY A 31 38.00 1.19 20.86
C GLY A 31 37.17 0.30 19.95
N LYS A 32 36.66 0.82 18.85
CA LYS A 32 36.36 -0.01 17.68
C LYS A 32 36.91 0.64 16.40
N LYS A 33 37.65 -0.19 15.62
CA LYS A 33 38.14 0.13 14.27
C LYS A 33 37.00 0.83 13.48
N SER A 34 37.25 2.00 12.91
CA SER A 34 36.33 2.69 12.02
C SER A 34 36.06 1.79 10.82
N VAL A 35 34.96 1.10 10.84
CA VAL A 35 34.45 0.40 9.65
C VAL A 35 34.04 1.52 8.68
N ARG A 36 34.71 1.60 7.53
CA ARG A 36 34.35 2.55 6.48
C ARG A 36 32.94 2.22 5.99
N MET A 37 31.95 2.98 6.43
CA MET A 37 30.55 2.81 6.03
C MET A 37 30.42 3.01 4.52
N LYS A 38 29.54 2.24 3.87
CA LYS A 38 29.19 2.45 2.46
C LYS A 38 28.52 3.82 2.30
N LYS A 39 28.73 4.50 1.16
CA LYS A 39 28.10 5.80 0.85
C LYS A 39 26.56 5.73 0.96
N THR A 40 25.96 4.62 0.56
CA THR A 40 24.51 4.37 0.67
C THR A 40 24.01 4.33 2.12
N ASP A 41 24.76 3.73 3.04
CA ASP A 41 24.43 3.72 4.49
C ASP A 41 24.53 5.12 5.09
N GLN A 42 25.53 5.92 4.69
CA GLN A 42 25.67 7.32 5.11
C GLN A 42 24.47 8.16 4.65
N ILE A 43 24.01 7.96 3.41
CA ILE A 43 22.83 8.64 2.87
C ILE A 43 21.59 8.26 3.67
N ARG A 44 21.37 6.96 3.94
CA ARG A 44 20.25 6.49 4.75
C ARG A 44 20.22 7.16 6.12
N ASP A 45 21.36 7.14 6.81
CA ASP A 45 21.46 7.66 8.19
C ASP A 45 21.29 9.18 8.22
N TYR A 46 21.85 9.87 7.22
CA TYR A 46 21.63 11.31 7.03
C TYR A 46 20.16 11.64 6.81
N LEU A 47 19.47 10.95 5.89
CA LEU A 47 18.05 11.19 5.63
C LEU A 47 17.21 10.95 6.89
N ASN A 48 17.45 9.86 7.62
CA ASN A 48 16.72 9.55 8.84
C ASN A 48 16.94 10.55 9.98
N ALA A 49 18.05 11.29 9.97
CA ALA A 49 18.30 12.34 10.96
C ALA A 49 17.45 13.60 10.75
N TYR A 50 16.94 13.83 9.52
CA TYR A 50 16.19 15.04 9.17
C TYR A 50 14.72 14.76 8.79
N LEU A 51 14.36 13.50 8.57
CA LEU A 51 12.97 13.13 8.28
C LEU A 51 12.10 13.21 9.54
N PRO A 52 10.80 13.52 9.40
CA PRO A 52 9.87 13.50 10.52
C PRO A 52 9.68 12.08 11.05
N GLU A 53 9.21 11.94 12.30
CA GLU A 53 9.09 10.66 13.03
C GLU A 53 8.22 9.60 12.34
N ASP A 54 7.34 10.00 11.43
CA ASP A 54 6.44 9.11 10.68
C ASP A 54 7.02 8.64 9.34
N ILE A 55 8.27 9.03 9.02
CA ILE A 55 8.98 8.61 7.80
C ILE A 55 10.36 8.06 8.16
N ALA A 56 10.66 6.84 7.71
CA ALA A 56 11.97 6.23 7.86
C ALA A 56 12.47 5.60 6.57
N VAL A 57 13.75 5.85 6.23
CA VAL A 57 14.45 5.20 5.13
C VAL A 57 15.03 3.88 5.62
N ILE A 58 14.59 2.77 5.03
CA ILE A 58 15.03 1.42 5.40
C ILE A 58 16.36 1.09 4.71
N SER A 59 16.46 1.33 3.41
CA SER A 59 17.65 1.09 2.59
C SER A 59 17.83 2.17 1.54
N VAL A 60 19.06 2.34 1.09
CA VAL A 60 19.45 3.16 -0.05
C VAL A 60 20.32 2.30 -0.96
N GLU A 61 20.01 2.29 -2.24
CA GLU A 61 20.70 1.49 -3.25
C GLU A 61 21.01 2.35 -4.48
N GLU A 62 22.11 2.04 -5.16
CA GLU A 62 22.40 2.64 -6.46
C GLU A 62 21.46 2.02 -7.51
N ALA A 63 20.93 2.86 -8.38
CA ALA A 63 20.02 2.43 -9.43
C ALA A 63 20.54 2.86 -10.80
N PRO A 64 20.19 2.15 -11.89
CA PRO A 64 20.51 2.58 -13.24
C PRO A 64 20.01 4.01 -13.52
N GLU A 65 20.73 4.78 -14.34
CA GLU A 65 20.43 6.18 -14.64
C GLU A 65 18.98 6.43 -15.10
N ARG A 66 18.39 5.48 -15.83
CA ARG A 66 17.02 5.56 -16.34
C ARG A 66 15.97 5.00 -15.39
N PHE A 67 16.37 4.58 -14.18
CA PHE A 67 15.43 4.04 -13.21
C PHE A 67 14.44 5.11 -12.74
N HIS A 68 13.17 4.74 -12.74
CA HIS A 68 12.09 5.58 -12.24
C HIS A 68 11.16 4.76 -11.33
N SER A 69 11.15 5.06 -10.04
CA SER A 69 10.45 4.32 -9.00
C SER A 69 8.95 4.09 -9.26
N ARG A 70 8.31 4.95 -10.03
CA ARG A 70 6.89 4.79 -10.40
C ARG A 70 6.67 4.07 -11.72
N LEU A 71 7.50 4.36 -12.75
CA LEU A 71 7.28 3.89 -14.12
C LEU A 71 7.84 2.48 -14.33
N ASN A 72 8.94 2.13 -13.66
CA ASN A 72 9.55 0.80 -13.76
C ASN A 72 8.94 -0.23 -12.80
N ALA A 73 7.96 0.18 -11.98
CA ALA A 73 7.29 -0.76 -11.10
C ALA A 73 6.41 -1.73 -11.90
N VAL A 74 6.70 -3.03 -11.79
CA VAL A 74 6.00 -4.10 -12.53
C VAL A 74 4.88 -4.75 -11.72
N ARG A 75 4.97 -4.69 -10.39
CA ARG A 75 3.97 -5.26 -9.49
C ARG A 75 3.91 -4.47 -8.19
N LYS A 76 2.71 -4.34 -7.63
CA LYS A 76 2.45 -3.68 -6.34
C LYS A 76 1.55 -4.54 -5.48
N VAL A 77 1.81 -4.51 -4.18
CA VAL A 77 0.97 -5.14 -3.17
C VAL A 77 0.45 -4.08 -2.23
N TYR A 78 -0.87 -4.00 -2.13
CA TYR A 78 -1.57 -3.18 -1.15
C TYR A 78 -2.30 -4.06 -0.16
N ALA A 79 -2.22 -3.73 1.12
CA ALA A 79 -3.10 -4.27 2.14
C ALA A 79 -4.16 -3.24 2.53
N TYR A 80 -5.35 -3.71 2.82
CA TYR A 80 -6.39 -2.93 3.45
C TYR A 80 -6.87 -3.65 4.71
N ARG A 81 -6.79 -2.96 5.86
CA ARG A 81 -7.10 -3.53 7.18
C ARG A 81 -8.42 -2.99 7.70
N ILE A 82 -9.27 -3.93 8.16
CA ILE A 82 -10.62 -3.67 8.66
C ILE A 82 -10.73 -4.26 10.05
N GLU A 83 -11.31 -3.52 10.99
CA GLU A 83 -11.70 -4.01 12.29
C GLU A 83 -13.22 -4.19 12.31
N THR A 84 -13.68 -5.44 12.50
CA THR A 84 -15.11 -5.81 12.52
C THR A 84 -15.68 -5.85 13.92
N GLY A 85 -14.82 -5.84 14.94
CA GLY A 85 -15.21 -5.86 16.35
C GLY A 85 -15.97 -4.59 16.76
N ALA A 86 -16.94 -4.73 17.67
CA ALA A 86 -17.75 -3.61 18.17
C ALA A 86 -16.92 -2.55 18.93
N ARG A 87 -15.79 -2.94 19.51
CA ARG A 87 -14.86 -2.03 20.21
C ARG A 87 -13.73 -1.63 19.29
N ARG A 88 -13.60 -0.33 19.04
CA ARG A 88 -12.51 0.21 18.22
C ARG A 88 -11.15 0.12 18.91
N ASN A 89 -10.13 -0.31 18.19
CA ASN A 89 -8.75 -0.24 18.65
C ASN A 89 -8.22 1.20 18.52
N VAL A 90 -8.18 1.92 19.63
CA VAL A 90 -7.77 3.33 19.66
C VAL A 90 -6.31 3.55 19.29
N PHE A 91 -5.44 2.55 19.50
CA PHE A 91 -4.01 2.62 19.15
C PHE A 91 -3.77 2.49 17.65
N LEU A 92 -4.58 1.69 16.96
CA LEU A 92 -4.46 1.43 15.53
C LEU A 92 -5.40 2.29 14.67
N ARG A 93 -6.15 3.23 15.23
CA ARG A 93 -7.16 4.04 14.54
C ARG A 93 -6.68 4.78 13.30
N ARG A 94 -5.36 5.01 13.16
CA ARG A 94 -4.76 5.67 11.99
C ARG A 94 -4.36 4.71 10.88
N THR A 95 -4.36 3.40 11.15
CA THR A 95 -3.85 2.36 10.23
C THR A 95 -4.83 1.24 9.97
N ILE A 96 -6.05 1.31 10.54
CA ILE A 96 -7.12 0.32 10.40
C ILE A 96 -8.45 1.05 10.26
N TYR A 97 -9.29 0.59 9.34
CA TYR A 97 -10.67 1.04 9.22
C TYR A 97 -11.57 0.31 10.22
N GLY A 98 -12.10 1.03 11.21
CA GLY A 98 -13.06 0.49 12.20
C GLY A 98 -14.46 0.42 11.60
N LEU A 99 -14.83 -0.75 11.05
CA LEU A 99 -16.17 -1.01 10.52
C LEU A 99 -17.19 -1.27 11.63
N GLY A 100 -16.81 -2.02 12.69
CA GLY A 100 -17.65 -2.33 13.84
C GLY A 100 -18.80 -3.28 13.56
N GLN A 101 -18.77 -4.02 12.45
CA GLN A 101 -19.79 -4.99 12.04
C GLN A 101 -19.11 -6.25 11.50
N PRO A 102 -19.66 -7.45 11.75
CA PRO A 102 -19.14 -8.69 11.20
C PRO A 102 -19.28 -8.71 9.67
N LEU A 103 -18.36 -9.39 9.00
CA LEU A 103 -18.32 -9.57 7.56
C LEU A 103 -18.43 -11.07 7.23
N ASP A 104 -19.20 -11.39 6.22
CA ASP A 104 -19.21 -12.70 5.57
C ASP A 104 -17.99 -12.79 4.63
N LEU A 105 -16.91 -13.42 5.13
CA LEU A 105 -15.65 -13.52 4.39
C LEU A 105 -15.78 -14.47 3.20
N GLU A 106 -16.61 -15.52 3.30
CA GLU A 106 -16.84 -16.46 2.20
C GLU A 106 -17.48 -15.76 1.00
N ALA A 107 -18.53 -14.97 1.24
CA ALA A 107 -19.15 -14.16 0.20
C ALA A 107 -18.18 -13.15 -0.41
N MET A 108 -17.30 -12.54 0.40
CA MET A 108 -16.25 -11.64 -0.07
C MET A 108 -15.20 -12.36 -0.93
N GLU A 109 -14.81 -13.58 -0.56
CA GLU A 109 -13.87 -14.40 -1.34
C GLU A 109 -14.48 -14.76 -2.70
N GLN A 110 -15.74 -15.19 -2.76
CA GLN A 110 -16.44 -15.46 -4.04
C GLN A 110 -16.48 -14.21 -4.93
N ALA A 111 -16.76 -13.04 -4.36
CA ALA A 111 -16.73 -11.78 -5.09
C ALA A 111 -15.32 -11.45 -5.60
N SER A 112 -14.29 -11.70 -4.78
CA SER A 112 -12.90 -11.38 -5.11
C SER A 112 -12.38 -12.19 -6.30
N LEU A 113 -12.80 -13.44 -6.46
CA LEU A 113 -12.42 -14.30 -7.58
C LEU A 113 -12.84 -13.70 -8.95
N LEU A 114 -13.95 -12.96 -9.00
CA LEU A 114 -14.42 -12.31 -10.23
C LEU A 114 -13.60 -11.08 -10.61
N LEU A 115 -12.80 -10.55 -9.69
CA LEU A 115 -11.92 -9.39 -9.90
C LEU A 115 -10.51 -9.78 -10.33
N ILE A 116 -10.14 -11.06 -10.18
CA ILE A 116 -8.83 -11.56 -10.58
C ILE A 116 -8.76 -11.66 -12.10
N GLY A 117 -7.61 -11.29 -12.67
CA GLY A 117 -7.40 -11.26 -14.12
C GLY A 117 -7.25 -9.86 -14.66
N THR A 118 -7.32 -9.76 -15.99
CA THR A 118 -7.19 -8.49 -16.72
C THR A 118 -8.57 -7.96 -17.10
N HIS A 119 -8.94 -6.80 -16.55
CA HIS A 119 -10.23 -6.17 -16.77
C HIS A 119 -10.07 -4.66 -17.00
N ASP A 120 -11.06 -4.05 -17.62
CA ASP A 120 -11.22 -2.58 -17.55
C ASP A 120 -11.85 -2.22 -16.20
N PHE A 121 -11.04 -1.64 -15.31
CA PHE A 121 -11.46 -1.23 -13.97
C PHE A 121 -12.02 0.19 -13.90
N LYS A 122 -12.67 0.67 -14.97
CA LYS A 122 -13.25 2.01 -15.02
C LYS A 122 -14.25 2.26 -13.89
N SER A 123 -15.10 1.28 -13.56
CA SER A 123 -16.03 1.35 -12.42
C SER A 123 -15.35 1.50 -11.08
N PHE A 124 -14.09 1.09 -10.97
CA PHE A 124 -13.28 1.18 -9.75
C PHE A 124 -12.26 2.32 -9.79
N CYS A 125 -12.40 3.28 -10.70
CA CYS A 125 -11.51 4.44 -10.83
C CYS A 125 -12.13 5.69 -10.17
N GLY A 126 -11.38 6.31 -9.25
CA GLY A 126 -11.78 7.56 -8.61
C GLY A 126 -11.64 8.80 -9.50
N ASN A 127 -10.94 8.69 -10.65
CA ASN A 127 -10.72 9.80 -11.58
C ASN A 127 -11.59 9.69 -12.82
N LYS A 128 -12.70 10.40 -12.84
CA LYS A 128 -13.63 10.44 -13.99
C LYS A 128 -13.03 11.04 -15.28
N LYS A 129 -11.96 11.85 -15.17
CA LYS A 129 -11.31 12.54 -16.30
C LYS A 129 -10.06 11.83 -16.80
N MET A 130 -9.81 10.59 -16.38
CA MET A 130 -8.60 9.85 -16.77
C MET A 130 -8.61 9.53 -18.26
N LYS A 131 -7.57 10.01 -18.97
CA LYS A 131 -7.40 9.79 -20.42
C LYS A 131 -6.58 8.53 -20.76
N LYS A 132 -5.90 7.93 -19.77
CA LYS A 132 -5.08 6.73 -19.96
C LYS A 132 -5.92 5.47 -19.82
N SER A 133 -5.45 4.36 -20.39
CA SER A 133 -6.09 3.05 -20.24
C SER A 133 -6.40 2.73 -18.79
N MET A 134 -7.60 2.25 -18.53
CA MET A 134 -8.06 1.79 -17.22
C MET A 134 -7.96 0.26 -17.06
N VAL A 135 -7.43 -0.42 -18.06
CA VAL A 135 -7.17 -1.85 -18.02
C VAL A 135 -6.02 -2.13 -17.04
N ARG A 136 -6.26 -3.03 -16.10
CA ARG A 136 -5.26 -3.50 -15.11
C ARG A 136 -5.38 -5.01 -14.95
N THR A 137 -4.30 -5.61 -14.46
CA THR A 137 -4.30 -7.03 -14.09
C THR A 137 -4.18 -7.16 -12.58
N ILE A 138 -5.16 -7.79 -11.95
CA ILE A 138 -5.08 -8.23 -10.56
C ILE A 138 -4.62 -9.68 -10.58
N TYR A 139 -3.51 -9.97 -9.93
CA TYR A 139 -2.93 -11.32 -9.85
C TYR A 139 -3.55 -12.14 -8.71
N SER A 140 -3.79 -11.51 -7.56
CA SER A 140 -4.48 -12.13 -6.42
C SER A 140 -5.18 -11.10 -5.57
N ILE A 141 -6.22 -11.57 -4.85
CA ILE A 141 -6.85 -10.88 -3.72
C ILE A 141 -6.94 -11.91 -2.60
N ASP A 142 -6.15 -11.72 -1.54
CA ASP A 142 -6.14 -12.59 -0.36
C ASP A 142 -6.94 -11.93 0.75
N ILE A 143 -7.94 -12.64 1.30
CA ILE A 143 -8.77 -12.17 2.41
C ILE A 143 -8.50 -13.05 3.62
N ARG A 144 -8.03 -12.47 4.72
CA ARG A 144 -7.65 -13.22 5.93
C ARG A 144 -8.13 -12.52 7.19
N GLN A 145 -8.51 -13.32 8.16
CA GLN A 145 -8.71 -12.90 9.54
C GLN A 145 -7.36 -13.13 10.27
N ASP A 146 -6.53 -12.10 10.43
CA ASP A 146 -5.13 -12.25 10.81
C ASP A 146 -4.65 -11.36 11.95
N PHE A 147 -5.50 -10.52 12.54
CA PHE A 147 -5.11 -9.73 13.71
C PHE A 147 -6.27 -9.52 14.70
N GLY A 148 -6.02 -9.82 15.97
CA GLY A 148 -6.98 -9.61 17.06
C GLY A 148 -8.35 -10.26 16.84
N ALA A 149 -9.28 -10.02 17.76
CA ALA A 149 -10.67 -10.48 17.62
C ALA A 149 -11.39 -9.56 16.61
N GLY A 150 -11.57 -10.05 15.38
CA GLY A 150 -12.31 -9.35 14.32
C GLY A 150 -11.45 -8.52 13.37
N GLY A 151 -10.12 -8.69 13.35
CA GLY A 151 -9.26 -8.08 12.35
C GLY A 151 -9.29 -8.82 11.01
N VAL A 152 -9.57 -8.11 9.91
CA VAL A 152 -9.60 -8.65 8.55
C VAL A 152 -8.65 -7.86 7.67
N THR A 153 -7.76 -8.55 6.95
CA THR A 153 -6.86 -7.96 5.97
C THR A 153 -7.18 -8.45 4.57
N LEU A 154 -7.35 -7.51 3.64
CA LEU A 154 -7.46 -7.76 2.22
C LEU A 154 -6.14 -7.36 1.54
N ARG A 155 -5.42 -8.29 0.91
CA ARG A 155 -4.21 -8.01 0.13
C ARG A 155 -4.49 -8.09 -1.36
N PHE A 156 -4.19 -7.01 -2.06
CA PHE A 156 -4.37 -6.89 -3.50
C PHE A 156 -3.00 -6.86 -4.18
N THR A 157 -2.74 -7.84 -5.04
CA THR A 157 -1.52 -7.91 -5.87
C THR A 157 -1.89 -7.66 -7.32
N GLY A 158 -1.22 -6.71 -7.99
CA GLY A 158 -1.51 -6.39 -9.39
C GLY A 158 -0.37 -5.64 -10.08
N ASN A 159 -0.47 -5.51 -11.43
CA ASN A 159 0.52 -4.78 -12.23
C ASN A 159 0.48 -3.26 -12.01
N GLY A 160 -0.59 -2.76 -11.41
CA GLY A 160 -0.82 -1.35 -11.09
C GLY A 160 -2.26 -1.11 -10.70
N PHE A 161 -2.51 0.02 -10.06
CA PHE A 161 -3.84 0.36 -9.57
C PHE A 161 -4.20 1.78 -10.02
N LEU A 162 -5.47 1.99 -10.34
CA LEU A 162 -6.04 3.30 -10.68
C LEU A 162 -6.19 4.14 -9.40
N GLN A 163 -6.48 5.41 -9.56
CA GLN A 163 -6.75 6.30 -8.43
C GLN A 163 -7.89 5.75 -7.57
N ASN A 164 -7.66 5.58 -6.29
CA ASN A 164 -8.58 5.00 -5.30
C ASN A 164 -9.07 3.57 -5.59
N MET A 165 -8.53 2.87 -6.59
CA MET A 165 -9.02 1.57 -7.03
C MET A 165 -9.10 0.56 -5.88
N VAL A 166 -8.02 0.35 -5.13
CA VAL A 166 -8.00 -0.60 -4.00
C VAL A 166 -9.08 -0.25 -2.97
N ARG A 167 -9.25 1.03 -2.65
CA ARG A 167 -10.26 1.47 -1.68
C ARG A 167 -11.69 1.26 -2.18
N ILE A 168 -11.94 1.44 -3.49
CA ILE A 168 -13.26 1.21 -4.10
C ILE A 168 -13.55 -0.29 -4.18
N LEU A 169 -12.56 -1.10 -4.58
CA LEU A 169 -12.66 -2.56 -4.53
C LEU A 169 -13.00 -3.04 -3.11
N THR A 170 -12.28 -2.55 -2.10
CA THR A 170 -12.54 -2.88 -0.70
C THR A 170 -13.95 -2.48 -0.26
N GLY A 171 -14.38 -1.25 -0.57
CA GLY A 171 -15.74 -0.80 -0.22
C GLY A 171 -16.82 -1.67 -0.87
N THR A 172 -16.62 -2.08 -2.12
CA THR A 172 -17.53 -2.99 -2.84
C THR A 172 -17.56 -4.38 -2.18
N LEU A 173 -16.39 -4.93 -1.82
CA LEU A 173 -16.30 -6.22 -1.11
C LEU A 173 -16.92 -6.15 0.28
N ILE A 174 -16.76 -5.04 1.01
CA ILE A 174 -17.44 -4.82 2.30
C ILE A 174 -18.96 -4.84 2.12
N GLU A 175 -19.50 -4.21 1.08
CA GLU A 175 -20.95 -4.25 0.81
C GLU A 175 -21.43 -5.67 0.53
N VAL A 176 -20.62 -6.52 -0.12
CA VAL A 176 -20.90 -7.96 -0.30
C VAL A 176 -20.87 -8.66 1.06
N GLY A 177 -19.82 -8.48 1.86
CA GLY A 177 -19.69 -9.09 3.19
C GLY A 177 -20.77 -8.66 4.19
N LEU A 178 -21.39 -7.49 3.98
CA LEU A 178 -22.55 -7.01 4.73
C LEU A 178 -23.90 -7.44 4.13
N HIS A 179 -23.91 -8.27 3.08
CA HIS A 179 -25.09 -8.69 2.32
C HIS A 179 -25.93 -7.53 1.74
N LYS A 180 -25.30 -6.36 1.53
CA LYS A 180 -25.95 -5.20 0.87
C LYS A 180 -26.01 -5.35 -0.65
N ARG A 181 -25.19 -6.24 -1.19
CA ARG A 181 -25.19 -6.66 -2.59
C ARG A 181 -24.74 -8.12 -2.73
N SER A 182 -25.18 -8.74 -3.80
CA SER A 182 -24.75 -10.10 -4.16
C SER A 182 -23.30 -10.10 -4.66
N TRP A 183 -22.55 -11.16 -4.42
CA TRP A 183 -21.20 -11.34 -4.96
C TRP A 183 -21.20 -11.39 -6.50
N GLN A 184 -22.29 -11.90 -7.12
CA GLN A 184 -22.44 -11.95 -8.59
C GLN A 184 -22.49 -10.56 -9.21
N SER A 185 -22.93 -9.52 -8.48
CA SER A 185 -22.99 -8.14 -8.97
C SER A 185 -21.63 -7.57 -9.40
N ILE A 186 -20.52 -8.18 -8.99
CA ILE A 186 -19.18 -7.78 -9.41
C ILE A 186 -19.01 -7.83 -10.92
N ARG A 187 -19.59 -8.84 -11.59
CA ARG A 187 -19.55 -8.96 -13.06
C ARG A 187 -20.28 -7.80 -13.73
N GLU A 188 -21.47 -7.49 -13.25
CA GLU A 188 -22.27 -6.36 -13.74
C GLU A 188 -21.55 -5.02 -13.56
N ILE A 189 -20.86 -4.83 -12.42
CA ILE A 189 -20.07 -3.63 -12.15
C ILE A 189 -18.91 -3.48 -13.14
N LEU A 190 -18.19 -4.57 -13.45
CA LEU A 190 -17.09 -4.56 -14.41
C LEU A 190 -17.60 -4.21 -15.82
N GLU A 191 -18.73 -4.82 -16.24
CA GLU A 191 -19.34 -4.63 -17.55
C GLU A 191 -19.93 -3.22 -17.73
N ALA A 192 -20.52 -2.66 -16.67
CA ALA A 192 -21.16 -1.33 -16.70
C ALA A 192 -20.17 -0.18 -16.96
N GLN A 193 -18.91 -0.34 -16.61
CA GLN A 193 -17.89 0.70 -16.74
C GLN A 193 -18.32 2.07 -16.14
N ASP A 194 -19.13 2.02 -15.09
CA ASP A 194 -19.65 3.17 -14.37
C ASP A 194 -19.28 3.12 -12.88
N ARG A 195 -18.62 4.18 -12.39
CA ARG A 195 -18.23 4.34 -10.96
C ARG A 195 -19.43 4.26 -10.01
N GLN A 196 -20.61 4.65 -10.45
CA GLN A 196 -21.80 4.66 -9.60
C GLN A 196 -22.30 3.24 -9.27
N MET A 197 -21.98 2.27 -10.10
CA MET A 197 -22.33 0.87 -9.89
C MET A 197 -21.46 0.21 -8.80
N ALA A 198 -20.21 0.67 -8.63
CA ALA A 198 -19.33 0.16 -7.60
C ALA A 198 -19.68 0.71 -6.20
N GLY A 199 -19.25 0.01 -5.16
CA GLY A 199 -19.47 0.40 -3.77
C GLY A 199 -18.76 1.71 -3.39
N PHE A 200 -18.88 2.09 -2.14
CA PHE A 200 -18.26 3.29 -1.60
C PHE A 200 -16.72 3.23 -1.65
N THR A 201 -16.07 4.40 -1.58
CA THR A 201 -14.62 4.45 -1.43
C THR A 201 -14.28 4.26 0.05
N ALA A 202 -13.73 3.11 0.41
CA ALA A 202 -13.35 2.80 1.78
C ALA A 202 -12.37 3.87 2.34
N PRO A 203 -12.43 4.19 3.64
CA PRO A 203 -11.58 5.20 4.27
C PRO A 203 -10.09 4.98 4.05
N ALA A 204 -9.31 6.06 4.04
CA ALA A 204 -7.89 6.01 3.68
C ALA A 204 -7.00 5.34 4.74
N GLU A 205 -7.39 5.41 6.00
CA GLU A 205 -6.62 4.89 7.14
C GLU A 205 -6.34 3.39 7.08
N GLY A 206 -7.25 2.61 6.49
CA GLY A 206 -7.04 1.15 6.35
C GLY A 206 -6.05 0.76 5.26
N LEU A 207 -5.70 1.68 4.34
CA LEU A 207 -4.86 1.37 3.17
C LEU A 207 -3.38 1.48 3.48
N CYS A 208 -2.61 0.45 3.11
CA CYS A 208 -1.16 0.42 3.18
C CYS A 208 -0.55 -0.14 1.89
N LEU A 209 0.45 0.54 1.33
CA LEU A 209 1.31 -0.01 0.29
C LEU A 209 2.35 -0.89 0.96
N GLU A 210 2.27 -2.22 0.79
CA GLU A 210 3.22 -3.16 1.42
C GLU A 210 4.50 -3.32 0.60
N HIS A 211 4.37 -3.55 -0.72
CA HIS A 211 5.52 -3.82 -1.58
C HIS A 211 5.38 -3.22 -2.97
N VAL A 212 6.51 -2.82 -3.54
CA VAL A 212 6.67 -2.46 -4.96
C VAL A 212 7.80 -3.32 -5.52
N PHE A 213 7.55 -3.96 -6.66
CA PHE A 213 8.53 -4.83 -7.32
C PHE A 213 9.00 -4.17 -8.63
N TYR A 214 10.27 -4.35 -8.92
CA TYR A 214 10.97 -3.91 -10.12
C TYR A 214 11.64 -5.11 -10.76
N ASP A 215 11.84 -5.07 -12.09
CA ASP A 215 12.65 -6.06 -12.83
C ASP A 215 14.14 -5.79 -12.68
#